data_f958a009ba2ecca1c1ca73e8faf4769c
#
_entry.id   f958a009ba2ecca1c1ca73e8faf4769c
#
_cell.length_a   1.000
_cell.length_b   1.000
_cell.length_c   1.000
_cell.angle_alpha   90.00
_cell.angle_beta   90.00
_cell.angle_gamma   90.00
#
_symmetry.space_group_name_H-M   'P 1'
#
loop_
_entity.id
_entity.type
_entity.pdbx_description
1 polymer ?
#
loop_
_entity_poly.entity_id
_entity_poly.type
_entity_poly.pdbx_seq_one_letter_code
_entity_poly.pdbx_strand_id
1 'polypeptide(L)'
;MDRLKGKVILISGGARGQGAAEARLFVAEGARVVIGDVLEPEGRLVASELGDAATFVRQDVTQEGDWKTAVNAAEKLGGLHGLVNNAGIY
;
A
#
# COMPACT_ATOMS: atom_id res chain seq x y z
N MET A 1 3.48 -17.29 -6.19
CA MET A 1 4.83 -17.39 -5.67
C MET A 1 4.92 -16.72 -4.33
N ASP A 2 5.85 -17.14 -3.48
CA ASP A 2 5.89 -16.70 -2.10
C ASP A 2 7.17 -15.96 -1.74
N ARG A 3 7.77 -15.27 -2.69
CA ARG A 3 9.03 -14.54 -2.46
C ARG A 3 8.92 -13.51 -1.36
N LEU A 4 7.73 -12.92 -1.19
CA LEU A 4 7.50 -11.87 -0.22
C LEU A 4 6.59 -12.32 0.92
N LYS A 5 6.45 -13.62 1.10
CA LYS A 5 5.61 -14.18 2.15
C LYS A 5 6.01 -13.62 3.51
N GLY A 6 5.04 -13.11 4.25
CA GLY A 6 5.27 -12.51 5.55
C GLY A 6 5.76 -11.07 5.53
N LYS A 7 5.98 -10.50 4.34
CA LYS A 7 6.40 -9.10 4.23
C LYS A 7 5.20 -8.20 4.16
N VAL A 8 5.33 -7.00 4.73
CA VAL A 8 4.32 -5.95 4.66
C VAL A 8 4.95 -4.75 3.96
N ILE A 9 4.33 -4.31 2.88
CA ILE A 9 4.87 -3.24 2.06
C ILE A 9 3.86 -2.10 1.98
N LEU A 10 4.32 -0.90 2.30
CA LEU A 10 3.52 0.32 2.14
C LEU A 10 3.81 0.91 0.76
N ILE A 11 2.77 1.11 -0.02
CA ILE A 11 2.89 1.69 -1.35
C ILE A 11 2.17 3.04 -1.33
N SER A 12 2.93 4.12 -1.30
CA SER A 12 2.38 5.47 -1.47
C SER A 12 2.13 5.72 -2.94
N GLY A 13 0.95 6.25 -3.27
CA GLY A 13 0.55 6.40 -4.66
C GLY A 13 0.15 5.06 -5.27
N GLY A 14 -0.49 4.20 -4.49
CA GLY A 14 -0.84 2.85 -4.91
C GLY A 14 -2.20 2.70 -5.56
N ALA A 15 -2.96 3.80 -5.73
CA ALA A 15 -4.35 3.71 -6.18
C ALA A 15 -4.47 3.42 -7.68
N ARG A 16 -3.49 3.75 -8.47
CA ARG A 16 -3.53 3.54 -9.92
C ARG A 16 -2.13 3.52 -10.53
N GLY A 17 -2.07 3.22 -11.83
CA GLY A 17 -0.82 3.23 -12.58
C GLY A 17 0.18 2.23 -12.04
N GLN A 18 1.43 2.67 -11.95
CA GLN A 18 2.52 1.82 -11.51
C GLN A 18 2.33 1.33 -10.08
N GLY A 19 1.80 2.18 -9.19
CA GLY A 19 1.56 1.80 -7.81
C GLY A 19 0.55 0.67 -7.67
N ALA A 20 -0.55 0.74 -8.43
CA ALA A 20 -1.54 -0.33 -8.43
C ALA A 20 -0.96 -1.63 -8.99
N ALA A 21 -0.15 -1.53 -10.05
CA ALA A 21 0.52 -2.70 -10.63
C ALA A 21 1.47 -3.35 -9.63
N GLU A 22 2.20 -2.52 -8.87
CA GLU A 22 3.10 -3.02 -7.83
C GLU A 22 2.34 -3.72 -6.72
N ALA A 23 1.20 -3.15 -6.30
CA ALA A 23 0.38 -3.77 -5.27
C ALA A 23 -0.05 -5.18 -5.69
N ARG A 24 -0.51 -5.31 -6.93
CA ARG A 24 -0.92 -6.62 -7.46
C ARG A 24 0.23 -7.60 -7.52
N LEU A 25 1.40 -7.14 -7.96
CA LEU A 25 2.58 -7.98 -8.05
C LEU A 25 3.04 -8.45 -6.68
N PHE A 26 3.12 -7.52 -5.72
CA PHE A 26 3.59 -7.88 -4.37
C PHE A 26 2.64 -8.86 -3.68
N VAL A 27 1.34 -8.67 -3.84
CA VAL A 27 0.37 -9.61 -3.28
C VAL A 27 0.50 -10.97 -3.95
N ALA A 28 0.73 -11.01 -5.25
CA ALA A 28 0.97 -12.28 -5.96
C ALA A 28 2.22 -12.99 -5.45
N GLU A 29 3.19 -12.25 -4.92
CA GLU A 29 4.41 -12.81 -4.34
C GLU A 29 4.28 -13.12 -2.84
N GLY A 30 3.08 -12.99 -2.29
CA GLY A 30 2.82 -13.36 -0.89
C GLY A 30 2.84 -12.23 0.11
N ALA A 31 3.08 -10.99 -0.32
CA ALA A 31 3.10 -9.85 0.58
C ALA A 31 1.71 -9.41 0.99
N ARG A 32 1.63 -8.74 2.13
CA ARG A 32 0.50 -7.88 2.46
C ARG A 32 0.90 -6.46 2.13
N VAL A 33 -0.05 -5.66 1.65
CA VAL A 33 0.25 -4.30 1.24
C VAL A 33 -0.69 -3.31 1.91
N VAL A 34 -0.15 -2.15 2.24
CA VAL A 34 -0.93 -0.98 2.59
C VAL A 34 -0.85 -0.03 1.40
N ILE A 35 -2.01 0.32 0.86
CA ILE A 35 -2.10 1.23 -0.29
C ILE A 35 -2.46 2.60 0.25
N GLY A 36 -1.53 3.55 0.13
CA GLY A 36 -1.75 4.93 0.54
C GLY A 36 -1.92 5.83 -0.67
N ASP A 37 -2.97 6.62 -0.69
CA ASP A 37 -3.22 7.55 -1.79
C ASP A 37 -4.29 8.56 -1.37
N VAL A 38 -4.32 9.71 -2.05
CA VAL A 38 -5.42 10.67 -1.90
C VAL A 38 -6.62 10.27 -2.76
N LEU A 39 -6.43 9.41 -3.74
CA LEU A 39 -7.49 8.94 -4.64
C LEU A 39 -8.26 7.81 -3.96
N GLU A 40 -9.17 8.18 -3.09
CA GLU A 40 -9.83 7.24 -2.22
C GLU A 40 -10.69 6.19 -2.96
N PRO A 41 -11.55 6.56 -3.92
CA PRO A 41 -12.33 5.55 -4.63
C PRO A 41 -11.46 4.54 -5.37
N GLU A 42 -10.43 5.04 -6.06
CA GLU A 42 -9.51 4.18 -6.81
C GLU A 42 -8.71 3.28 -5.88
N GLY A 43 -8.22 3.82 -4.77
CA GLY A 43 -7.46 3.04 -3.81
C GLY A 43 -8.28 1.95 -3.15
N ARG A 44 -9.52 2.26 -2.80
CA ARG A 44 -10.42 1.26 -2.22
C ARG A 44 -10.76 0.17 -3.22
N LEU A 45 -10.88 0.53 -4.49
CA LEU A 45 -11.15 -0.46 -5.53
C LEU A 45 -9.98 -1.45 -5.67
N VAL A 46 -8.75 -0.95 -5.70
CA VAL A 46 -7.57 -1.82 -5.76
C VAL A 46 -7.49 -2.72 -4.52
N ALA A 47 -7.72 -2.15 -3.34
CA ALA A 47 -7.67 -2.93 -2.10
C ALA A 47 -8.75 -4.00 -2.08
N SER A 48 -9.96 -3.66 -2.53
CA SER A 48 -11.06 -4.62 -2.62
C SER A 48 -10.73 -5.77 -3.56
N GLU A 49 -10.12 -5.45 -4.68
CA GLU A 49 -9.68 -6.42 -5.67
C GLU A 49 -8.68 -7.43 -5.07
N LEU A 50 -7.81 -6.97 -4.19
CA LEU A 50 -6.76 -7.78 -3.60
C LEU A 50 -7.19 -8.49 -2.30
N GLY A 51 -8.35 -8.17 -1.78
CA GLY A 51 -8.92 -8.85 -0.63
C GLY A 51 -8.14 -8.63 0.66
N ASP A 52 -8.02 -9.67 1.46
CA ASP A 52 -7.43 -9.58 2.80
C ASP A 52 -5.94 -9.22 2.79
N ALA A 53 -5.29 -9.34 1.66
CA ALA A 53 -3.86 -9.02 1.54
C ALA A 53 -3.60 -7.52 1.40
N ALA A 54 -4.63 -6.71 1.22
CA ALA A 54 -4.46 -5.27 0.99
C ALA A 54 -5.37 -4.45 1.89
N THR A 55 -4.84 -3.32 2.35
CA THR A 55 -5.58 -2.34 3.14
C THR A 55 -5.36 -0.98 2.50
N PHE A 56 -6.42 -0.22 2.34
CA PHE A 56 -6.30 1.15 1.86
C PHE A 56 -6.30 2.13 3.01
N VAL A 57 -5.42 3.14 2.96
CA VAL A 57 -5.47 4.30 3.83
C VAL A 57 -5.39 5.55 2.97
N ARG A 58 -6.21 6.54 3.30
CA ARG A 58 -6.08 7.83 2.65
C ARG A 58 -4.77 8.46 3.11
N GLN A 59 -3.94 8.85 2.18
CA GLN A 59 -2.62 9.39 2.50
C GLN A 59 -2.26 10.53 1.57
N ASP A 60 -2.06 11.71 2.15
CA ASP A 60 -1.43 12.84 1.48
C ASP A 60 0.04 12.82 1.93
N VAL A 61 0.96 12.58 1.00
CA VAL A 61 2.37 12.42 1.33
C VAL A 61 3.01 13.68 1.87
N THR A 62 2.35 14.83 1.75
CA THR A 62 2.83 16.08 2.34
C THR A 62 2.44 16.23 3.81
N GLN A 63 1.63 15.31 4.34
CA GLN A 63 1.12 15.38 5.72
C GLN A 63 1.79 14.32 6.57
N GLU A 64 2.49 14.76 7.60
CA GLU A 64 3.21 13.85 8.50
C GLU A 64 2.27 12.88 9.21
N GLY A 65 1.10 13.36 9.64
CA GLY A 65 0.13 12.50 10.31
C GLY A 65 -0.37 11.37 9.43
N ASP A 66 -0.46 11.61 8.12
CA ASP A 66 -0.90 10.58 7.18
C ASP A 66 0.14 9.48 7.03
N TRP A 67 1.44 9.83 7.10
CA TRP A 67 2.49 8.83 7.14
C TRP A 67 2.39 7.95 8.37
N LYS A 68 2.11 8.55 9.53
CA LYS A 68 1.91 7.79 10.77
C LYS A 68 0.74 6.83 10.66
N THR A 69 -0.36 7.28 10.08
CA THR A 69 -1.53 6.44 9.87
C THR A 69 -1.19 5.24 8.99
N ALA A 70 -0.46 5.47 7.91
CA ALA A 70 -0.07 4.41 7.00
C ALA A 70 0.88 3.41 7.66
N VAL A 71 1.87 3.90 8.40
CA VAL A 71 2.80 3.03 9.12
C VAL A 71 2.07 2.21 10.17
N ASN A 72 1.13 2.83 10.89
CA ASN A 72 0.34 2.10 11.89
C ASN A 72 -0.49 1.00 11.26
N ALA A 73 -1.03 1.23 10.07
CA ALA A 73 -1.77 0.20 9.34
C ALA A 73 -0.85 -0.97 9.00
N ALA A 74 0.38 -0.68 8.57
CA ALA A 74 1.35 -1.72 8.27
C ALA A 74 1.74 -2.51 9.53
N GLU A 75 1.91 -1.81 10.65
CA GLU A 75 2.24 -2.47 11.92
C GLU A 75 1.16 -3.45 12.34
N LYS A 76 -0.10 -3.12 12.10
CA LYS A 76 -1.21 -4.02 12.40
C LYS A 76 -1.19 -5.29 11.54
N LEU A 77 -0.55 -5.25 10.39
CA LEU A 77 -0.42 -6.40 9.52
C LEU A 77 0.81 -7.24 9.81
N GLY A 78 1.66 -6.81 10.74
CA GLY A 78 2.85 -7.56 11.11
C GLY A 78 4.15 -6.78 11.04
N GLY A 79 4.09 -5.48 10.82
CA GLY A 79 5.26 -4.62 10.74
C GLY A 79 5.52 -4.13 9.32
N LEU A 80 6.31 -3.09 9.20
CA LEU A 80 6.65 -2.50 7.91
C LEU A 80 8.00 -3.05 7.45
N HIS A 81 8.02 -3.73 6.32
CA HIS A 81 9.24 -4.33 5.77
C HIS A 81 9.74 -3.61 4.52
N GLY A 82 8.88 -2.87 3.84
CA GLY A 82 9.27 -2.15 2.63
C GLY A 82 8.38 -0.97 2.36
N LEU A 83 8.94 0.03 1.70
CA LEU A 83 8.22 1.25 1.31
C LEU A 83 8.52 1.55 -0.15
N VAL A 84 7.45 1.71 -0.93
CA VAL A 84 7.55 2.17 -2.30
C VAL A 84 6.80 3.49 -2.40
N ASN A 85 7.48 4.53 -2.82
CA ASN A 85 6.89 5.87 -2.92
C ASN A 85 6.69 6.24 -4.39
N ASN A 86 5.47 6.12 -4.88
CA ASN A 86 5.08 6.51 -6.23
C ASN A 86 4.31 7.83 -6.26
N ALA A 87 3.96 8.35 -5.11
CA ALA A 87 3.33 9.67 -5.03
C ALA A 87 4.39 10.66 -5.47
N GLY A 88 4.28 11.08 -6.70
CA GLY A 88 5.34 11.79 -7.36
C GLY A 88 5.76 13.05 -6.67
N ILE A 89 7.01 13.36 -6.87
CA ILE A 89 7.54 14.66 -6.56
C ILE A 89 7.51 15.41 -7.87
N TYR A 90 6.83 16.51 -7.89
CA TYR A 90 6.62 17.28 -9.12
C TYR A 90 7.44 18.54 -9.12
#